data_ed08f034a6e128aefe8337297b8a4860
#
_entry.id   ed08f034a6e128aefe8337297b8a4860
#
_cell.length_a   1.000
_cell.length_b   1.000
_cell.length_c   1.000
_cell.angle_alpha   90.00
_cell.angle_beta   90.00
_cell.angle_gamma   90.00
#
_symmetry.space_group_name_H-M   'P 1'
#
loop_
_entity.id
_entity.type
_entity.pdbx_description
1 polymer ?
#
loop_
_entity_poly.entity_id
_entity_poly.type
_entity_poly.pdbx_seq_one_letter_code
_entity_poly.pdbx_strand_id
1 'polypeptide(L)'
;MTYCTSVLCATVLALMTVPAEPAAQEEDQRDHRLRNDWASLDRYREDNMRLAPPQPGEARVVFYGDSITDSWAAHFDTMFPGKPYIGRGISGQTTPQMLVRFRQDVIALDPRVVVILAGTNDIAGNTGPSTQAMIEDSLTSMVELAKANDIRVILSSVLPAYDYPWRPGLEPAPKIVSLNTWMKDYASRHDLVYLDYHATMADERQGLPLELSSDGVHPNEAGYRVMAPLAEKAIADALRQR
;
A
#
# COMPACT_ATOMS: atom_id res chain seq x y z
N MET A 1 54.66 -30.62 59.41
CA MET A 1 53.52 -29.70 59.42
C MET A 1 53.39 -29.14 58.04
N THR A 2 52.48 -29.71 57.27
CA THR A 2 52.30 -29.38 55.84
C THR A 2 50.94 -28.64 55.68
N TYR A 3 50.99 -27.35 55.32
CA TYR A 3 49.80 -26.56 55.10
C TYR A 3 49.31 -26.75 53.63
N CYS A 4 48.09 -27.24 53.52
CA CYS A 4 47.39 -27.40 52.25
C CYS A 4 46.50 -26.15 52.03
N THR A 5 46.88 -25.34 51.08
CA THR A 5 46.10 -24.15 50.69
C THR A 5 45.11 -24.53 49.51
N SER A 6 43.83 -24.56 49.85
CA SER A 6 42.75 -24.79 48.85
C SER A 6 42.45 -23.49 48.08
N VAL A 7 42.69 -23.51 46.80
CA VAL A 7 42.29 -22.41 45.87
C VAL A 7 40.86 -22.65 45.45
N LEU A 8 39.97 -21.75 45.85
CA LEU A 8 38.58 -21.72 45.40
C LEU A 8 38.53 -21.03 44.02
N CYS A 9 38.23 -21.80 42.97
CA CYS A 9 38.04 -21.28 41.62
C CYS A 9 36.58 -20.87 41.47
N ALA A 10 36.30 -19.55 41.51
CA ALA A 10 34.95 -19.01 41.23
C ALA A 10 34.73 -18.91 39.72
N THR A 11 33.90 -19.79 39.20
CA THR A 11 33.48 -19.73 37.79
C THR A 11 32.39 -18.66 37.65
N VAL A 12 32.74 -17.51 37.04
CA VAL A 12 31.79 -16.47 36.66
C VAL A 12 31.10 -16.93 35.39
N LEU A 13 29.82 -17.30 35.51
CA LEU A 13 28.95 -17.59 34.36
C LEU A 13 28.49 -16.26 33.75
N ALA A 14 29.16 -15.82 32.67
CA ALA A 14 28.71 -14.69 31.89
C ALA A 14 27.46 -15.11 31.11
N LEU A 15 26.30 -14.60 31.51
CA LEU A 15 25.09 -14.67 30.68
C LEU A 15 25.32 -13.81 29.40
N MET A 16 25.62 -14.47 28.29
CA MET A 16 25.59 -13.82 26.98
C MET A 16 24.14 -13.59 26.64
N THR A 17 23.68 -12.34 26.66
CA THR A 17 22.41 -11.92 26.06
C THR A 17 22.59 -12.00 24.57
N VAL A 18 22.00 -13.02 23.93
CA VAL A 18 21.90 -13.10 22.47
C VAL A 18 20.99 -11.94 22.05
N PRO A 19 21.43 -11.04 21.15
CA PRO A 19 20.54 -10.01 20.61
C PRO A 19 19.36 -10.70 19.90
N ALA A 20 18.14 -10.26 20.18
CA ALA A 20 16.96 -10.77 19.49
C ALA A 20 17.16 -10.62 17.97
N GLU A 21 16.84 -11.66 17.22
CA GLU A 21 16.98 -11.63 15.75
C GLU A 21 16.14 -10.48 15.16
N PRO A 22 16.63 -9.82 14.09
CA PRO A 22 15.93 -8.68 13.48
C PRO A 22 14.46 -8.97 13.12
N ALA A 23 14.16 -10.19 12.68
CA ALA A 23 12.81 -10.65 12.37
C ALA A 23 11.85 -10.63 13.58
N ALA A 24 12.33 -11.03 14.75
CA ALA A 24 11.52 -11.01 15.97
C ALA A 24 11.22 -9.58 16.46
N GLN A 25 12.14 -8.64 16.22
CA GLN A 25 11.91 -7.22 16.53
C GLN A 25 10.91 -6.57 15.57
N GLU A 26 10.93 -6.93 14.30
CA GLU A 26 9.97 -6.45 13.31
C GLU A 26 8.56 -6.98 13.59
N GLU A 27 8.43 -8.25 13.99
CA GLU A 27 7.16 -8.87 14.36
C GLU A 27 6.56 -8.21 15.62
N ASP A 28 7.36 -7.96 16.65
CA ASP A 28 6.93 -7.27 17.87
C ASP A 28 6.48 -5.82 17.57
N GLN A 29 7.21 -5.10 16.72
CA GLN A 29 6.83 -3.75 16.30
C GLN A 29 5.55 -3.74 15.47
N ARG A 30 5.33 -4.73 14.61
CA ARG A 30 4.10 -4.88 13.84
C ARG A 30 2.91 -5.15 14.76
N ASP A 31 3.05 -6.09 15.69
CA ASP A 31 2.04 -6.43 16.69
C ASP A 31 1.70 -5.23 17.57
N HIS A 32 2.71 -4.48 18.00
CA HIS A 32 2.53 -3.26 18.78
C HIS A 32 1.72 -2.21 18.00
N ARG A 33 2.04 -1.98 16.71
CA ARG A 33 1.27 -1.05 15.86
C ARG A 33 -0.18 -1.50 15.72
N LEU A 34 -0.41 -2.78 15.42
CA LEU A 34 -1.77 -3.32 15.24
C LEU A 34 -2.65 -3.20 16.50
N ARG A 35 -2.03 -3.18 17.70
CA ARG A 35 -2.76 -3.04 18.98
C ARG A 35 -2.98 -1.59 19.40
N ASN A 36 -2.08 -0.68 19.04
CA ASN A 36 -2.09 0.71 19.53
C ASN A 36 -2.55 1.72 18.47
N ASP A 37 -2.24 1.48 17.19
CA ASP A 37 -2.68 2.29 16.05
C ASP A 37 -2.91 1.37 14.83
N TRP A 38 -3.98 0.59 14.90
CA TRP A 38 -4.29 -0.45 13.90
C TRP A 38 -4.31 0.07 12.46
N ALA A 39 -4.83 1.27 12.22
CA ALA A 39 -4.92 1.89 10.91
C ALA A 39 -3.73 2.81 10.58
N SER A 40 -2.73 2.89 11.46
CA SER A 40 -1.56 3.78 11.32
C SER A 40 -1.96 5.25 11.10
N LEU A 41 -2.89 5.76 11.92
CA LEU A 41 -3.43 7.12 11.83
C LEU A 41 -2.36 8.18 12.08
N ASP A 42 -1.29 7.84 12.79
CA ASP A 42 -0.20 8.76 13.07
C ASP A 42 0.80 8.92 11.90
N ARG A 43 0.79 7.97 10.92
CA ARG A 43 1.82 7.88 9.88
C ARG A 43 2.01 9.16 9.07
N TYR A 44 0.93 9.84 8.70
CA TYR A 44 0.98 11.06 7.88
C TYR A 44 0.47 12.30 8.61
N ARG A 45 0.23 12.23 9.91
CA ARG A 45 -0.35 13.35 10.69
C ARG A 45 0.45 14.64 10.54
N GLU A 46 1.76 14.56 10.75
CA GLU A 46 2.63 15.75 10.65
C GLU A 46 2.76 16.25 9.21
N ASP A 47 2.88 15.37 8.23
CA ASP A 47 2.98 15.75 6.82
C ASP A 47 1.68 16.42 6.36
N ASN A 48 0.53 15.89 6.80
CA ASN A 48 -0.78 16.48 6.50
C ASN A 48 -0.92 17.87 7.13
N MET A 49 -0.43 18.08 8.35
CA MET A 49 -0.46 19.41 9.01
C MET A 49 0.45 20.44 8.34
N ARG A 50 1.56 20.00 7.73
CA ARG A 50 2.51 20.90 7.02
C ARG A 50 2.05 21.24 5.60
N LEU A 51 1.11 20.46 5.06
CA LEU A 51 0.65 20.63 3.69
C LEU A 51 -0.22 21.88 3.58
N ALA A 52 0.20 22.83 2.75
CA ALA A 52 -0.60 24.02 2.48
C ALA A 52 -1.90 23.66 1.74
N PRO A 53 -3.00 24.42 1.90
CA PRO A 53 -4.18 24.27 1.06
C PRO A 53 -3.84 24.35 -0.44
N PRO A 54 -4.60 23.67 -1.33
CA PRO A 54 -4.37 23.76 -2.76
C PRO A 54 -4.45 25.21 -3.25
N GLN A 55 -3.54 25.58 -4.14
CA GLN A 55 -3.60 26.90 -4.78
C GLN A 55 -4.79 26.98 -5.77
N PRO A 56 -5.35 28.16 -6.03
CA PRO A 56 -6.40 28.31 -7.05
C PRO A 56 -5.97 27.71 -8.41
N GLY A 57 -6.74 26.75 -8.90
CA GLY A 57 -6.42 26.02 -10.14
C GLY A 57 -5.46 24.84 -10.01
N GLU A 58 -4.91 24.60 -8.83
CA GLU A 58 -4.09 23.41 -8.57
C GLU A 58 -4.91 22.12 -8.74
N ALA A 59 -4.42 21.21 -9.57
CA ALA A 59 -5.01 19.89 -9.73
C ALA A 59 -4.30 18.88 -8.82
N ARG A 60 -4.43 19.06 -7.48
CA ARG A 60 -3.86 18.13 -6.50
C ARG A 60 -4.39 16.72 -6.72
N VAL A 61 -3.49 15.74 -6.71
CA VAL A 61 -3.81 14.32 -6.82
C VAL A 61 -3.22 13.58 -5.62
N VAL A 62 -4.04 12.77 -4.97
CA VAL A 62 -3.57 11.85 -3.93
C VAL A 62 -3.49 10.45 -4.49
N PHE A 63 -2.30 9.84 -4.44
CA PHE A 63 -2.10 8.42 -4.67
C PHE A 63 -2.27 7.71 -3.32
N TYR A 64 -3.31 6.91 -3.21
CA TYR A 64 -3.74 6.28 -1.98
C TYR A 64 -3.63 4.77 -2.08
N GLY A 65 -2.89 4.14 -1.16
CA GLY A 65 -2.62 2.71 -1.29
C GLY A 65 -1.82 2.10 -0.15
N ASP A 66 -1.21 0.99 -0.48
CA ASP A 66 -0.36 0.17 0.40
C ASP A 66 1.15 0.37 0.14
N SER A 67 1.96 -0.71 0.29
CA SER A 67 3.41 -0.69 0.08
C SER A 67 3.80 -0.27 -1.34
N ILE A 68 3.01 -0.62 -2.34
CA ILE A 68 3.29 -0.26 -3.74
C ILE A 68 3.24 1.26 -3.91
N THR A 69 2.24 1.91 -3.32
CA THR A 69 2.12 3.36 -3.34
C THR A 69 3.15 4.04 -2.43
N ASP A 70 3.45 3.46 -1.25
CA ASP A 70 4.43 3.97 -0.29
C ASP A 70 5.83 4.05 -0.93
N SER A 71 6.26 2.95 -1.56
CA SER A 71 7.54 2.90 -2.26
C SER A 71 7.59 3.80 -3.50
N TRP A 72 6.48 3.92 -4.23
CA TRP A 72 6.42 4.77 -5.42
C TRP A 72 6.55 6.26 -5.08
N ALA A 73 6.00 6.68 -3.95
CA ALA A 73 6.02 8.09 -3.53
C ALA A 73 7.44 8.67 -3.44
N ALA A 74 8.45 7.85 -3.12
CA ALA A 74 9.85 8.25 -3.10
C ALA A 74 10.41 8.65 -4.49
N HIS A 75 9.72 8.27 -5.57
CA HIS A 75 10.12 8.54 -6.95
C HIS A 75 9.28 9.63 -7.63
N PHE A 76 8.30 10.23 -6.93
CA PHE A 76 7.35 11.17 -7.55
C PHE A 76 8.02 12.40 -8.14
N ASP A 77 9.01 13.00 -7.47
CA ASP A 77 9.73 14.17 -7.97
C ASP A 77 10.45 13.89 -9.31
N THR A 78 10.93 12.66 -9.48
CA THR A 78 11.61 12.22 -10.69
C THR A 78 10.65 11.79 -11.79
N MET A 79 9.56 11.10 -11.43
CA MET A 79 8.61 10.53 -12.40
C MET A 79 7.52 11.51 -12.81
N PHE A 80 7.18 12.46 -11.93
CA PHE A 80 6.13 13.45 -12.12
C PHE A 80 6.62 14.88 -11.80
N PRO A 81 7.68 15.37 -12.48
CA PRO A 81 8.30 16.64 -12.14
C PRO A 81 7.32 17.81 -12.19
N GLY A 82 7.25 18.56 -11.10
CA GLY A 82 6.38 19.73 -10.98
C GLY A 82 4.88 19.44 -10.87
N LYS A 83 4.48 18.18 -10.68
CA LYS A 83 3.08 17.82 -10.46
C LYS A 83 2.71 17.89 -8.97
N PRO A 84 1.52 18.38 -8.61
CA PRO A 84 1.05 18.44 -7.24
C PRO A 84 0.50 17.07 -6.79
N TYR A 85 1.35 16.03 -6.86
CA TYR A 85 0.99 14.66 -6.53
C TYR A 85 1.50 14.29 -5.14
N ILE A 86 0.64 13.67 -4.36
CA ILE A 86 0.90 13.33 -2.96
C ILE A 86 0.74 11.83 -2.78
N GLY A 87 1.79 11.16 -2.32
CA GLY A 87 1.74 9.76 -1.92
C GLY A 87 1.19 9.60 -0.51
N ARG A 88 0.20 8.73 -0.36
CA ARG A 88 -0.38 8.32 0.93
C ARG A 88 -0.52 6.80 0.99
N GLY A 89 0.58 6.11 0.63
CA GLY A 89 0.73 4.66 0.78
C GLY A 89 1.18 4.28 2.17
N ILE A 90 0.73 3.14 2.70
CA ILE A 90 1.26 2.56 3.94
C ILE A 90 1.46 1.07 3.73
N SER A 91 2.70 0.62 3.87
CA SER A 91 3.09 -0.77 3.63
C SER A 91 2.29 -1.77 4.46
N GLY A 92 1.81 -2.83 3.80
CA GLY A 92 1.07 -3.94 4.42
C GLY A 92 -0.39 -3.67 4.73
N GLN A 93 -0.91 -2.46 4.45
CA GLN A 93 -2.30 -2.12 4.76
C GLN A 93 -3.32 -2.84 3.89
N THR A 94 -4.42 -3.21 4.53
CA THR A 94 -5.63 -3.76 3.94
C THR A 94 -6.68 -2.67 3.73
N THR A 95 -7.68 -2.95 2.91
CA THR A 95 -8.72 -1.99 2.56
C THR A 95 -9.52 -1.46 3.75
N PRO A 96 -9.85 -2.24 4.83
CA PRO A 96 -10.47 -1.69 6.03
C PRO A 96 -9.58 -0.66 6.77
N GLN A 97 -8.27 -0.89 6.84
CA GLN A 97 -7.34 0.09 7.45
C GLN A 97 -7.29 1.38 6.62
N MET A 98 -7.24 1.25 5.30
CA MET A 98 -7.31 2.38 4.38
C MET A 98 -8.63 3.15 4.54
N LEU A 99 -9.77 2.48 4.63
CA LEU A 99 -11.07 3.14 4.85
C LEU A 99 -11.07 4.02 6.12
N VAL A 100 -10.50 3.54 7.22
CA VAL A 100 -10.46 4.28 8.50
C VAL A 100 -9.65 5.59 8.37
N ARG A 101 -8.52 5.60 7.65
CA ARG A 101 -7.69 6.79 7.50
C ARG A 101 -8.06 7.67 6.28
N PHE A 102 -9.07 7.30 5.49
CA PHE A 102 -9.42 7.97 4.24
C PHE A 102 -9.73 9.46 4.42
N ARG A 103 -10.42 9.82 5.51
CA ARG A 103 -10.75 11.23 5.77
C ARG A 103 -9.52 12.08 5.98
N GLN A 104 -8.60 11.64 6.83
CA GLN A 104 -7.41 12.46 7.18
C GLN A 104 -6.35 12.50 6.06
N ASP A 105 -6.21 11.40 5.31
CA ASP A 105 -5.12 11.23 4.34
C ASP A 105 -5.56 11.48 2.88
N VAL A 106 -6.87 11.67 2.66
CA VAL A 106 -7.41 12.02 1.34
C VAL A 106 -8.31 13.25 1.44
N ILE A 107 -9.46 13.15 2.11
CA ILE A 107 -10.49 14.20 2.08
C ILE A 107 -9.95 15.53 2.64
N ALA A 108 -9.27 15.48 3.78
CA ALA A 108 -8.72 16.68 4.44
C ALA A 108 -7.59 17.36 3.65
N LEU A 109 -7.05 16.71 2.62
CA LEU A 109 -6.02 17.29 1.75
C LEU A 109 -6.62 18.05 0.56
N ASP A 110 -7.94 18.03 0.39
CA ASP A 110 -8.70 18.70 -0.66
C ASP A 110 -8.17 18.42 -2.08
N PRO A 111 -8.01 17.15 -2.50
CA PRO A 111 -7.52 16.83 -3.82
C PRO A 111 -8.66 16.93 -4.86
N ARG A 112 -8.28 17.18 -6.11
CA ARG A 112 -9.21 17.07 -7.25
C ARG A 112 -9.44 15.61 -7.67
N VAL A 113 -8.44 14.75 -7.43
CA VAL A 113 -8.45 13.34 -7.84
C VAL A 113 -7.80 12.49 -6.75
N VAL A 114 -8.35 11.32 -6.48
CA VAL A 114 -7.70 10.25 -5.73
C VAL A 114 -7.49 9.03 -6.63
N VAL A 115 -6.27 8.47 -6.62
CA VAL A 115 -5.92 7.20 -7.26
C VAL A 115 -5.87 6.15 -6.16
N ILE A 116 -6.79 5.18 -6.18
CA ILE A 116 -6.89 4.12 -5.18
C ILE A 116 -6.27 2.83 -5.73
N LEU A 117 -5.20 2.35 -5.10
CA LEU A 117 -4.54 1.07 -5.39
C LEU A 117 -4.54 0.23 -4.12
N ALA A 118 -5.40 -0.79 -4.04
CA ALA A 118 -5.61 -1.58 -2.82
C ALA A 118 -6.18 -2.97 -3.10
N GLY A 119 -5.99 -3.91 -2.17
CA GLY A 119 -6.60 -5.23 -2.19
C GLY A 119 -5.61 -6.40 -2.13
N THR A 120 -4.35 -6.21 -2.51
CA THR A 120 -3.35 -7.28 -2.49
C THR A 120 -3.11 -7.81 -1.08
N ASN A 121 -3.04 -6.93 -0.08
CA ASN A 121 -2.81 -7.31 1.32
C ASN A 121 -4.05 -7.97 1.96
N ASP A 122 -5.24 -7.65 1.50
CA ASP A 122 -6.48 -8.33 1.87
C ASP A 122 -6.46 -9.78 1.37
N ILE A 123 -6.12 -9.98 0.10
CA ILE A 123 -5.96 -11.32 -0.51
C ILE A 123 -4.87 -12.12 0.21
N ALA A 124 -3.78 -11.46 0.62
CA ALA A 124 -2.72 -12.05 1.43
C ALA A 124 -3.15 -12.34 2.88
N GLY A 125 -4.27 -11.77 3.36
CA GLY A 125 -4.77 -11.97 4.73
C GLY A 125 -3.92 -11.28 5.79
N ASN A 126 -3.34 -10.12 5.50
CA ASN A 126 -2.40 -9.42 6.40
C ASN A 126 -3.02 -9.00 7.74
N THR A 127 -4.32 -8.74 7.78
CA THR A 127 -5.07 -8.40 9.01
C THR A 127 -6.11 -9.46 9.38
N GLY A 128 -5.96 -10.67 8.85
CA GLY A 128 -6.88 -11.79 9.05
C GLY A 128 -7.59 -12.21 7.77
N PRO A 129 -8.45 -13.22 7.83
CA PRO A 129 -9.20 -13.70 6.67
C PRO A 129 -10.06 -12.59 6.07
N SER A 130 -9.99 -12.42 4.75
CA SER A 130 -10.78 -11.46 4.00
C SER A 130 -11.48 -12.14 2.83
N THR A 131 -12.75 -11.84 2.64
CA THR A 131 -13.51 -12.26 1.46
C THR A 131 -13.44 -11.17 0.39
N GLN A 132 -13.65 -11.53 -0.87
CA GLN A 132 -13.73 -10.53 -1.94
C GLN A 132 -14.81 -9.47 -1.65
N ALA A 133 -15.99 -9.88 -1.14
CA ALA A 133 -17.06 -8.95 -0.79
C ALA A 133 -16.63 -7.91 0.27
N MET A 134 -15.83 -8.29 1.27
CA MET A 134 -15.30 -7.34 2.26
C MET A 134 -14.37 -6.30 1.63
N ILE A 135 -13.58 -6.69 0.63
CA ILE A 135 -12.72 -5.78 -0.13
C ILE A 135 -13.59 -4.83 -0.96
N GLU A 136 -14.58 -5.37 -1.67
CA GLU A 136 -15.54 -4.63 -2.48
C GLU A 136 -16.30 -3.58 -1.65
N ASP A 137 -16.79 -3.94 -0.47
CA ASP A 137 -17.48 -3.04 0.45
C ASP A 137 -16.59 -1.89 0.92
N SER A 138 -15.33 -2.18 1.24
CA SER A 138 -14.36 -1.16 1.66
C SER A 138 -14.02 -0.20 0.52
N LEU A 139 -13.79 -0.72 -0.70
CA LEU A 139 -13.54 0.09 -1.89
C LEU A 139 -14.76 0.95 -2.25
N THR A 140 -15.96 0.37 -2.23
CA THR A 140 -17.22 1.08 -2.44
C THR A 140 -17.36 2.25 -1.48
N SER A 141 -17.13 2.02 -0.18
CA SER A 141 -17.21 3.05 0.85
C SER A 141 -16.21 4.20 0.61
N MET A 142 -14.96 3.88 0.22
CA MET A 142 -13.98 4.92 -0.11
C MET A 142 -14.39 5.73 -1.35
N VAL A 143 -14.97 5.10 -2.37
CA VAL A 143 -15.50 5.78 -3.56
C VAL A 143 -16.66 6.70 -3.19
N GLU A 144 -17.61 6.23 -2.40
CA GLU A 144 -18.75 7.03 -1.92
C GLU A 144 -18.30 8.23 -1.10
N LEU A 145 -17.34 8.04 -0.19
CA LEU A 145 -16.75 9.13 0.60
C LEU A 145 -16.05 10.16 -0.30
N ALA A 146 -15.29 9.73 -1.31
CA ALA A 146 -14.65 10.64 -2.24
C ALA A 146 -15.68 11.46 -3.03
N LYS A 147 -16.70 10.80 -3.61
CA LYS A 147 -17.77 11.44 -4.38
C LYS A 147 -18.57 12.44 -3.54
N ALA A 148 -18.86 12.10 -2.28
CA ALA A 148 -19.55 12.99 -1.35
C ALA A 148 -18.75 14.24 -0.97
N ASN A 149 -17.46 14.29 -1.30
CA ASN A 149 -16.57 15.43 -1.08
C ASN A 149 -16.02 16.01 -2.41
N ASP A 150 -16.73 15.81 -3.53
CA ASP A 150 -16.38 16.33 -4.87
C ASP A 150 -15.00 15.90 -5.38
N ILE A 151 -14.48 14.75 -4.89
CA ILE A 151 -13.20 14.18 -5.30
C ILE A 151 -13.44 13.13 -6.39
N ARG A 152 -12.82 13.30 -7.55
CA ARG A 152 -12.86 12.33 -8.63
C ARG A 152 -12.03 11.10 -8.28
N VAL A 153 -12.54 9.92 -8.63
CA VAL A 153 -11.89 8.66 -8.26
C VAL A 153 -11.33 7.96 -9.50
N ILE A 154 -10.07 7.55 -9.39
CA ILE A 154 -9.46 6.56 -10.26
C ILE A 154 -9.32 5.28 -9.46
N LEU A 155 -10.01 4.23 -9.90
CA LEU A 155 -9.93 2.92 -9.29
C LEU A 155 -8.91 2.09 -10.06
N SER A 156 -7.75 1.80 -9.43
CA SER A 156 -6.69 1.04 -10.09
C SER A 156 -6.86 -0.44 -9.89
N SER A 157 -6.60 -1.24 -10.93
CA SER A 157 -6.46 -2.69 -10.77
C SER A 157 -5.40 -3.02 -9.72
N VAL A 158 -5.62 -4.08 -8.94
CA VAL A 158 -4.56 -4.74 -8.18
C VAL A 158 -3.50 -5.23 -9.17
N LEU A 159 -2.22 -5.04 -8.87
CA LEU A 159 -1.13 -5.49 -9.71
C LEU A 159 -1.10 -7.02 -9.79
N PRO A 160 -0.56 -7.59 -10.88
CA PRO A 160 -0.42 -9.03 -10.97
C PRO A 160 0.51 -9.57 -9.88
N ALA A 161 0.17 -10.72 -9.31
CA ALA A 161 1.05 -11.50 -8.43
C ALA A 161 0.73 -12.98 -8.58
N TYR A 162 1.74 -13.78 -8.92
CA TYR A 162 1.57 -15.23 -9.07
C TYR A 162 1.48 -15.93 -7.72
N ASP A 163 2.31 -15.50 -6.76
CA ASP A 163 2.30 -15.94 -5.37
C ASP A 163 2.85 -14.81 -4.48
N TYR A 164 2.69 -14.93 -3.16
CA TYR A 164 3.23 -13.99 -2.19
C TYR A 164 4.44 -14.59 -1.47
N PRO A 165 5.65 -13.99 -1.58
CA PRO A 165 6.86 -14.52 -0.94
C PRO A 165 6.72 -14.74 0.57
N TRP A 166 5.94 -13.90 1.26
CA TRP A 166 5.68 -14.00 2.70
C TRP A 166 4.54 -14.95 3.07
N ARG A 167 3.76 -15.44 2.10
CA ARG A 167 2.65 -16.38 2.26
C ARG A 167 2.49 -17.29 1.03
N PRO A 168 3.45 -18.17 0.76
CA PRO A 168 3.44 -19.00 -0.42
C PRO A 168 2.24 -19.97 -0.42
N GLY A 169 1.72 -20.25 -1.62
CA GLY A 169 0.63 -21.19 -1.83
C GLY A 169 -0.77 -20.62 -1.65
N LEU A 170 -0.93 -19.29 -1.54
CA LEU A 170 -2.26 -18.66 -1.49
C LEU A 170 -2.95 -18.56 -2.84
N GLU A 171 -2.23 -18.79 -3.94
CA GLU A 171 -2.74 -18.67 -5.32
C GLU A 171 -3.48 -17.34 -5.53
N PRO A 172 -2.81 -16.19 -5.39
CA PRO A 172 -3.46 -14.90 -5.48
C PRO A 172 -3.93 -14.55 -6.89
N ALA A 173 -3.27 -15.01 -7.94
CA ALA A 173 -3.53 -14.64 -9.32
C ALA A 173 -5.01 -14.74 -9.73
N PRO A 174 -5.72 -15.87 -9.55
CA PRO A 174 -7.15 -15.94 -9.89
C PRO A 174 -8.03 -15.03 -9.02
N LYS A 175 -7.66 -14.78 -7.77
CA LYS A 175 -8.38 -13.87 -6.87
C LYS A 175 -8.20 -12.41 -7.31
N ILE A 176 -6.99 -12.03 -7.73
CA ILE A 176 -6.67 -10.71 -8.28
C ILE A 176 -7.48 -10.47 -9.57
N VAL A 177 -7.50 -11.44 -10.49
CA VAL A 177 -8.27 -11.33 -11.73
C VAL A 177 -9.76 -11.16 -11.44
N SER A 178 -10.31 -11.92 -10.48
CA SER A 178 -11.72 -11.80 -10.07
C SER A 178 -12.03 -10.42 -9.50
N LEU A 179 -11.21 -9.93 -8.57
CA LEU A 179 -11.37 -8.61 -7.97
C LEU A 179 -11.23 -7.49 -9.01
N ASN A 180 -10.25 -7.57 -9.89
CA ASN A 180 -10.03 -6.59 -10.97
C ASN A 180 -11.21 -6.55 -11.96
N THR A 181 -11.82 -7.70 -12.23
CA THR A 181 -13.04 -7.77 -13.06
C THR A 181 -14.18 -6.99 -12.40
N TRP A 182 -14.41 -7.23 -11.11
CA TRP A 182 -15.41 -6.48 -10.35
C TRP A 182 -15.10 -4.97 -10.31
N MET A 183 -13.85 -4.59 -10.05
CA MET A 183 -13.43 -3.17 -10.02
C MET A 183 -13.69 -2.46 -11.34
N LYS A 184 -13.41 -3.12 -12.47
CA LYS A 184 -13.66 -2.60 -13.82
C LYS A 184 -15.15 -2.40 -14.08
N ASP A 185 -15.96 -3.38 -13.74
CA ASP A 185 -17.42 -3.33 -13.90
C ASP A 185 -18.03 -2.28 -12.96
N TYR A 186 -17.54 -2.18 -11.72
CA TYR A 186 -17.96 -1.18 -10.76
C TYR A 186 -17.63 0.23 -11.26
N ALA A 187 -16.40 0.47 -11.73
CA ALA A 187 -15.99 1.75 -12.27
C ALA A 187 -16.86 2.17 -13.47
N SER A 188 -17.15 1.25 -14.38
CA SER A 188 -18.03 1.50 -15.53
C SER A 188 -19.45 1.89 -15.12
N ARG A 189 -20.03 1.23 -14.13
CA ARG A 189 -21.39 1.51 -13.64
C ARG A 189 -21.52 2.82 -12.87
N HIS A 190 -20.41 3.31 -12.32
CA HIS A 190 -20.39 4.50 -11.46
C HIS A 190 -19.68 5.71 -12.09
N ASP A 191 -19.40 5.66 -13.41
CA ASP A 191 -18.71 6.72 -14.16
C ASP A 191 -17.35 7.10 -13.56
N LEU A 192 -16.57 6.08 -13.12
CA LEU A 192 -15.22 6.25 -12.61
C LEU A 192 -14.20 5.93 -13.69
N VAL A 193 -13.00 6.48 -13.57
CA VAL A 193 -11.86 6.04 -14.39
C VAL A 193 -11.32 4.74 -13.80
N TYR A 194 -11.25 3.68 -14.62
CA TYR A 194 -10.55 2.45 -14.28
C TYR A 194 -9.14 2.48 -14.85
N LEU A 195 -8.13 2.32 -13.98
CA LEU A 195 -6.73 2.31 -14.36
C LEU A 195 -6.20 0.88 -14.35
N ASP A 196 -6.03 0.29 -15.54
CA ASP A 196 -5.68 -1.12 -15.70
C ASP A 196 -4.16 -1.33 -15.78
N TYR A 197 -3.50 -1.34 -14.64
CA TYR A 197 -2.09 -1.74 -14.54
C TYR A 197 -1.90 -3.24 -14.84
N HIS A 198 -2.84 -4.07 -14.37
CA HIS A 198 -2.75 -5.51 -14.48
C HIS A 198 -2.63 -5.98 -15.94
N ALA A 199 -3.47 -5.46 -16.81
CA ALA A 199 -3.44 -5.82 -18.24
C ALA A 199 -2.11 -5.48 -18.94
N THR A 200 -1.38 -4.48 -18.44
CA THR A 200 -0.10 -4.03 -19.04
C THR A 200 1.10 -4.77 -18.43
N MET A 201 1.00 -5.22 -17.17
CA MET A 201 2.15 -5.68 -16.39
C MET A 201 2.14 -7.20 -16.12
N ALA A 202 1.03 -7.89 -16.38
CA ALA A 202 0.94 -9.33 -16.14
C ALA A 202 1.73 -10.16 -17.15
N ASP A 203 2.43 -11.18 -16.68
CA ASP A 203 3.01 -12.25 -17.50
C ASP A 203 1.94 -13.31 -17.87
N GLU A 204 2.36 -14.35 -18.60
CA GLU A 204 1.47 -15.45 -19.05
C GLU A 204 0.84 -16.22 -17.87
N ARG A 205 1.45 -16.17 -16.66
CA ARG A 205 0.96 -16.82 -15.44
C ARG A 205 0.11 -15.88 -14.58
N GLN A 206 -0.21 -14.68 -15.08
CA GLN A 206 -0.88 -13.61 -14.33
C GLN A 206 -0.05 -13.12 -13.12
N GLY A 207 1.28 -13.23 -13.19
CA GLY A 207 2.24 -12.74 -12.22
C GLY A 207 2.90 -11.45 -12.66
N LEU A 208 3.57 -10.77 -11.74
CA LEU A 208 4.44 -9.63 -12.06
C LEU A 208 5.83 -10.15 -12.43
N PRO A 209 6.30 -9.91 -13.67
CA PRO A 209 7.57 -10.46 -14.13
C PRO A 209 8.76 -9.82 -13.39
N LEU A 210 9.87 -10.58 -13.26
CA LEU A 210 11.06 -10.15 -12.51
C LEU A 210 11.77 -8.94 -13.10
N GLU A 211 11.55 -8.64 -14.37
CA GLU A 211 12.04 -7.41 -15.01
C GLU A 211 11.39 -6.16 -14.42
N LEU A 212 10.14 -6.29 -13.95
CA LEU A 212 9.35 -5.20 -13.37
C LEU A 212 9.29 -5.25 -11.84
N SER A 213 9.80 -6.34 -11.22
CA SER A 213 9.72 -6.56 -9.77
C SER A 213 10.90 -7.41 -9.29
N SER A 214 11.36 -7.20 -8.08
CA SER A 214 12.40 -8.05 -7.46
C SER A 214 11.82 -9.27 -6.71
N ASP A 215 10.55 -9.22 -6.35
CA ASP A 215 9.89 -10.24 -5.52
C ASP A 215 8.58 -10.79 -6.12
N GLY A 216 8.23 -10.34 -7.32
CA GLY A 216 7.01 -10.74 -8.01
C GLY A 216 5.73 -10.05 -7.51
N VAL A 217 5.84 -9.04 -6.64
CA VAL A 217 4.71 -8.29 -6.07
C VAL A 217 4.95 -6.78 -6.12
N HIS A 218 6.11 -6.32 -5.63
CA HIS A 218 6.45 -4.91 -5.54
C HIS A 218 7.19 -4.46 -6.79
N PRO A 219 6.69 -3.46 -7.53
CA PRO A 219 7.40 -2.90 -8.69
C PRO A 219 8.78 -2.38 -8.30
N ASN A 220 9.77 -2.68 -9.12
CA ASN A 220 11.05 -1.98 -9.11
C ASN A 220 10.94 -0.68 -9.91
N GLU A 221 12.05 0.05 -10.10
CA GLU A 221 12.06 1.30 -10.87
C GLU A 221 11.52 1.12 -12.30
N ALA A 222 11.83 0.00 -12.97
CA ALA A 222 11.31 -0.31 -14.30
C ALA A 222 9.77 -0.51 -14.27
N GLY A 223 9.27 -1.20 -13.25
CA GLY A 223 7.84 -1.38 -13.03
C GLY A 223 7.11 -0.03 -12.83
N TYR A 224 7.65 0.86 -11.99
CA TYR A 224 7.07 2.20 -11.82
C TYR A 224 7.16 3.06 -13.08
N ARG A 225 8.19 2.90 -13.90
CA ARG A 225 8.27 3.57 -15.21
C ARG A 225 7.18 3.09 -16.19
N VAL A 226 6.71 1.86 -16.07
CA VAL A 226 5.54 1.36 -16.82
C VAL A 226 4.26 1.95 -16.26
N MET A 227 4.13 2.04 -14.93
CA MET A 227 2.92 2.54 -14.26
C MET A 227 2.71 4.06 -14.49
N ALA A 228 3.78 4.86 -14.50
CA ALA A 228 3.69 6.31 -14.51
C ALA A 228 2.90 6.89 -15.70
N PRO A 229 3.15 6.53 -16.97
CA PRO A 229 2.37 7.07 -18.10
C PRO A 229 0.90 6.63 -18.09
N LEU A 230 0.61 5.44 -17.53
CA LEU A 230 -0.77 4.95 -17.37
C LEU A 230 -1.52 5.79 -16.33
N ALA A 231 -0.87 6.11 -15.21
CA ALA A 231 -1.42 6.99 -14.19
C ALA A 231 -1.66 8.40 -14.72
N GLU A 232 -0.69 9.00 -15.43
CA GLU A 232 -0.83 10.33 -16.04
C GLU A 232 -2.03 10.38 -16.99
N LYS A 233 -2.19 9.35 -17.84
CA LYS A 233 -3.33 9.27 -18.74
C LYS A 233 -4.64 9.19 -17.96
N ALA A 234 -4.74 8.34 -16.96
CA ALA A 234 -5.95 8.18 -16.14
C ALA A 234 -6.29 9.47 -15.37
N ILE A 235 -5.30 10.18 -14.83
CA ILE A 235 -5.49 11.48 -14.17
C ILE A 235 -6.00 12.52 -15.15
N ALA A 236 -5.42 12.59 -16.34
CA ALA A 236 -5.91 13.50 -17.38
C ALA A 236 -7.35 13.17 -17.79
N ASP A 237 -7.72 11.89 -17.88
CA ASP A 237 -9.09 11.47 -18.17
C ASP A 237 -10.04 11.87 -17.03
N ALA A 238 -9.67 11.61 -15.78
CA ALA A 238 -10.46 12.00 -14.61
C ALA A 238 -10.66 13.52 -14.53
N LEU A 239 -9.63 14.32 -14.77
CA LEU A 239 -9.72 15.77 -14.74
C LEU A 239 -10.62 16.38 -15.85
N ARG A 240 -10.89 15.64 -16.94
CA ARG A 240 -11.81 16.04 -18.02
C ARG A 240 -13.28 15.66 -17.77
N GLN A 241 -13.55 14.71 -16.88
CA GLN A 241 -14.92 14.36 -16.49
C GLN A 241 -15.61 15.60 -15.88
N ARG A 242 -16.89 15.83 -16.23
CA ARG A 242 -17.69 16.98 -15.76
C ARG A 242 -18.38 16.67 -14.44
#